data_535dd18ad55f260837caf033b53a3d51
#
_entry.id   535dd18ad55f260837caf033b53a3d51
#
_cell.length_a   1.000
_cell.length_b   1.000
_cell.length_c   1.000
_cell.angle_alpha   90.00
_cell.angle_beta   90.00
_cell.angle_gamma   90.00
#
_symmetry.space_group_name_H-M   'P 1'
#
loop_
_entity.id
_entity.type
_entity.pdbx_description
1 polymer ?
#
loop_
_entity_poly.entity_id
_entity_poly.type
_entity_poly.pdbx_seq_one_letter_code
_entity_poly.pdbx_strand_id
1 'polypeptide(L)'
;VSKVTYRNRRIGYRFYPPKKYIDVGIAERKTFGANVHVVKRVVEPILKSMQEWDDTNRIKRISSTDKVSTLIEHYKMYSNFSDLADTTTRDYLYMFDILTRHSGDCKINAVNVQKAKGIYDGIRNAHGLHVSSKAIRVARVLFNHALDNLLIESNPFSRVKVKTPQPRRVMWKEDQVKQFLSTAYDNWEWRNIGLICQMGYAWVQRMNDLRLLKWDCVDLRARQVTILQTKRGATVYLPIADKLHEMLSEQYEDFGFQPYVAPHVHPANGEFYPYSRADVSRVAKKILKAADLPTNMWLSDLRRTGTTEMVENGVPVTSIMQVTGHTTPSSLSPYLKNTLKGATEALKSRG
;
A
#
# COMPACT_ATOMS: atom_id res chain seq x y z
N VAL A 1 1.18 -40.63 19.43
CA VAL A 1 2.40 -41.42 19.62
C VAL A 1 2.08 -42.90 19.39
N SER A 2 2.76 -43.54 18.48
CA SER A 2 2.57 -44.97 18.22
C SER A 2 3.70 -45.79 18.84
N LYS A 3 3.35 -46.96 19.45
CA LYS A 3 4.28 -47.96 19.92
C LYS A 3 4.81 -48.73 18.71
N VAL A 4 6.13 -48.91 18.65
CA VAL A 4 6.80 -49.67 17.56
C VAL A 4 7.64 -50.77 18.16
N THR A 5 7.49 -52.00 17.63
CA THR A 5 8.33 -53.14 17.99
C THR A 5 9.35 -53.39 16.89
N TYR A 6 10.61 -53.32 17.20
CA TYR A 6 11.72 -53.58 16.26
C TYR A 6 11.97 -55.07 16.08
N ARG A 7 12.68 -55.46 15.02
CA ARG A 7 13.00 -56.89 14.69
C ARG A 7 13.71 -57.62 15.84
N ASN A 8 14.44 -56.92 16.70
CA ASN A 8 15.11 -57.47 17.89
C ASN A 8 14.22 -57.52 19.15
N ARG A 9 12.90 -57.44 19.01
CA ARG A 9 11.88 -57.36 20.08
C ARG A 9 12.01 -56.17 21.01
N ARG A 10 12.86 -55.18 20.73
CA ARG A 10 12.92 -53.93 21.49
C ARG A 10 11.69 -53.09 21.19
N ILE A 11 11.16 -52.46 22.21
CA ILE A 11 10.04 -51.54 22.12
C ILE A 11 10.57 -50.12 21.96
N GLY A 12 9.96 -49.33 21.13
CA GLY A 12 10.21 -47.90 21.03
C GLY A 12 8.93 -47.15 20.73
N TYR A 13 9.00 -45.84 20.75
CA TYR A 13 7.86 -44.97 20.43
C TYR A 13 8.22 -44.01 19.33
N ARG A 14 7.24 -43.70 18.48
CA ARG A 14 7.36 -42.69 17.42
C ARG A 14 6.25 -41.65 17.56
N PHE A 15 6.64 -40.38 17.45
CA PHE A 15 5.72 -39.24 17.40
C PHE A 15 5.72 -38.70 15.98
N TYR A 16 4.55 -38.73 15.34
CA TYR A 16 4.29 -38.18 14.01
C TYR A 16 3.22 -37.13 14.13
N PRO A 17 3.60 -35.86 14.32
CA PRO A 17 2.61 -34.79 14.30
C PRO A 17 2.02 -34.61 12.91
N PRO A 18 0.76 -34.12 12.80
CA PRO A 18 0.18 -33.72 11.52
C PRO A 18 1.03 -32.70 10.77
N LYS A 19 1.02 -32.78 9.44
CA LYS A 19 1.88 -31.97 8.57
C LYS A 19 1.75 -30.47 8.85
N LYS A 20 0.53 -29.96 9.12
CA LYS A 20 0.25 -28.55 9.43
C LYS A 20 1.12 -27.98 10.57
N TYR A 21 1.48 -28.78 11.58
CA TYR A 21 2.33 -28.32 12.68
C TYR A 21 3.83 -28.43 12.35
N ILE A 22 4.19 -29.33 11.43
CA ILE A 22 5.57 -29.44 10.93
C ILE A 22 5.89 -28.24 10.06
N ASP A 23 4.98 -27.88 9.14
CA ASP A 23 5.14 -26.80 8.17
C ASP A 23 5.29 -25.43 8.86
N VAL A 24 4.70 -25.24 10.05
CA VAL A 24 4.82 -24.01 10.84
C VAL A 24 5.87 -24.09 11.97
N GLY A 25 6.66 -25.17 12.05
CA GLY A 25 7.77 -25.31 13.00
C GLY A 25 7.37 -25.55 14.46
N ILE A 26 6.09 -25.88 14.75
CA ILE A 26 5.60 -26.13 16.11
C ILE A 26 5.94 -27.52 16.60
N ALA A 27 5.98 -28.49 15.69
CA ALA A 27 6.28 -29.88 16.01
C ALA A 27 7.14 -30.54 14.93
N GLU A 28 7.97 -31.47 15.33
CA GLU A 28 8.79 -32.30 14.45
C GLU A 28 8.61 -33.78 14.74
N ARG A 29 8.96 -34.62 13.77
CA ARG A 29 8.93 -36.07 13.96
C ARG A 29 10.02 -36.50 14.93
N LYS A 30 9.66 -37.34 15.94
CA LYS A 30 10.59 -37.82 16.95
C LYS A 30 10.47 -39.31 17.15
N THR A 31 11.60 -39.97 17.38
CA THR A 31 11.67 -41.39 17.71
C THR A 31 12.31 -41.53 19.12
N PHE A 32 11.70 -42.33 19.94
CA PHE A 32 12.09 -42.55 21.35
C PHE A 32 12.39 -44.00 21.62
N GLY A 33 13.22 -44.26 22.60
CA GLY A 33 13.43 -45.61 23.17
C GLY A 33 12.21 -46.08 23.98
N ALA A 34 12.40 -47.17 24.77
CA ALA A 34 11.33 -47.84 25.51
C ALA A 34 10.77 -47.07 26.72
N ASN A 35 11.40 -45.95 27.13
CA ASN A 35 11.03 -45.26 28.36
C ASN A 35 9.83 -44.30 28.11
N VAL A 36 8.64 -44.71 28.56
CA VAL A 36 7.40 -43.96 28.42
C VAL A 36 7.44 -42.61 29.14
N HIS A 37 8.14 -42.49 30.26
CA HIS A 37 8.23 -41.23 31.00
C HIS A 37 9.00 -40.17 30.22
N VAL A 38 10.05 -40.57 29.49
CA VAL A 38 10.78 -39.67 28.59
C VAL A 38 9.88 -39.22 27.46
N VAL A 39 9.09 -40.13 26.86
CA VAL A 39 8.16 -39.83 25.79
C VAL A 39 7.13 -38.79 26.26
N LYS A 40 6.48 -39.01 27.42
CA LYS A 40 5.49 -38.07 27.98
C LYS A 40 6.11 -36.70 28.21
N ARG A 41 7.24 -36.62 28.92
CA ARG A 41 7.90 -35.34 29.22
C ARG A 41 8.26 -34.51 28.00
N VAL A 42 8.61 -35.16 26.88
CA VAL A 42 8.98 -34.46 25.64
C VAL A 42 7.77 -34.12 24.77
N VAL A 43 6.76 -35.02 24.73
CA VAL A 43 5.63 -34.89 23.83
C VAL A 43 4.51 -34.00 24.41
N GLU A 44 4.28 -34.02 25.73
CA GLU A 44 3.24 -33.22 26.37
C GLU A 44 3.37 -31.70 26.11
N PRO A 45 4.58 -31.08 26.24
CA PRO A 45 4.75 -29.68 25.88
C PRO A 45 4.45 -29.39 24.40
N ILE A 46 4.86 -30.32 23.50
CA ILE A 46 4.59 -30.19 22.06
C ILE A 46 3.08 -30.24 21.79
N LEU A 47 2.37 -31.20 22.39
CA LEU A 47 0.91 -31.29 22.28
C LEU A 47 0.20 -30.04 22.80
N LYS A 48 0.70 -29.46 23.89
CA LYS A 48 0.20 -28.21 24.43
C LYS A 48 0.39 -27.06 23.45
N SER A 49 1.59 -26.92 22.89
CA SER A 49 1.87 -25.89 21.85
C SER A 49 1.03 -26.10 20.58
N MET A 50 0.79 -27.35 20.18
CA MET A 50 -0.12 -27.67 19.06
C MET A 50 -1.56 -27.28 19.38
N GLN A 51 -2.03 -27.52 20.60
CA GLN A 51 -3.35 -27.14 21.09
C GLN A 51 -3.50 -25.62 21.12
N GLU A 52 -2.54 -24.92 21.72
CA GLU A 52 -2.50 -23.45 21.79
C GLU A 52 -2.50 -22.83 20.37
N TRP A 53 -1.75 -23.43 19.44
CA TRP A 53 -1.76 -23.00 18.05
C TRP A 53 -3.10 -23.24 17.36
N ASP A 54 -3.74 -24.41 17.57
CA ASP A 54 -5.08 -24.69 17.04
C ASP A 54 -6.10 -23.74 17.64
N ASP A 55 -6.05 -23.44 18.91
CA ASP A 55 -6.97 -22.50 19.58
C ASP A 55 -6.79 -21.07 19.07
N THR A 56 -5.54 -20.69 18.76
CA THR A 56 -5.20 -19.38 18.22
C THR A 56 -5.57 -19.26 16.72
N ASN A 57 -5.32 -20.33 15.94
CA ASN A 57 -5.51 -20.33 14.49
C ASN A 57 -6.82 -20.99 14.03
N ARG A 58 -7.62 -21.50 14.96
CA ARG A 58 -8.93 -22.08 14.65
C ARG A 58 -9.84 -20.95 14.19
N ILE A 59 -10.24 -20.97 12.92
CA ILE A 59 -11.28 -20.11 12.40
C ILE A 59 -12.54 -20.42 13.23
N LYS A 60 -12.85 -19.56 14.22
CA LYS A 60 -14.04 -19.73 15.07
C LYS A 60 -15.26 -19.73 14.15
N ARG A 61 -16.15 -20.71 14.34
CA ARG A 61 -17.44 -20.66 13.65
C ARG A 61 -18.14 -19.38 14.09
N ILE A 62 -18.55 -18.59 13.11
CA ILE A 62 -19.27 -17.34 13.33
C ILE A 62 -20.75 -17.55 13.01
N SER A 63 -21.61 -16.87 13.75
CA SER A 63 -23.06 -16.88 13.57
C SER A 63 -23.58 -15.50 13.18
N SER A 64 -24.71 -15.45 12.50
CA SER A 64 -25.42 -14.19 12.18
C SER A 64 -25.80 -13.37 13.43
N THR A 65 -25.90 -14.01 14.59
CA THR A 65 -26.21 -13.37 15.89
C THR A 65 -24.96 -12.82 16.58
N ASP A 66 -23.75 -13.11 16.08
CA ASP A 66 -22.53 -12.56 16.65
C ASP A 66 -22.38 -11.07 16.32
N LYS A 67 -21.49 -10.41 17.05
CA LYS A 67 -21.22 -8.98 16.90
C LYS A 67 -20.41 -8.69 15.63
N VAL A 68 -20.54 -7.47 15.11
CA VAL A 68 -19.71 -6.96 14.01
C VAL A 68 -18.21 -6.97 14.38
N SER A 69 -17.86 -6.72 15.65
CA SER A 69 -16.48 -6.86 16.12
C SER A 69 -15.95 -8.29 15.96
N THR A 70 -16.79 -9.32 16.23
CA THR A 70 -16.44 -10.73 15.98
C THR A 70 -16.25 -11.01 14.48
N LEU A 71 -17.09 -10.43 13.62
CA LEU A 71 -16.95 -10.54 12.16
C LEU A 71 -15.62 -9.95 11.67
N ILE A 72 -15.20 -8.83 12.25
CA ILE A 72 -13.90 -8.20 11.91
C ILE A 72 -12.74 -9.16 12.26
N GLU A 73 -12.74 -9.74 13.47
CA GLU A 73 -11.71 -10.68 13.88
C GLU A 73 -11.72 -11.95 13.01
N HIS A 74 -12.91 -12.45 12.68
CA HIS A 74 -13.07 -13.58 11.78
C HIS A 74 -12.51 -13.27 10.36
N TYR A 75 -12.79 -12.09 9.80
CA TYR A 75 -12.25 -11.66 8.50
C TYR A 75 -10.72 -11.59 8.49
N LYS A 76 -10.10 -11.14 9.58
CA LYS A 76 -8.63 -11.06 9.71
C LYS A 76 -7.93 -12.42 9.64
N MET A 77 -8.65 -13.52 9.89
CA MET A 77 -8.09 -14.88 9.84
C MET A 77 -8.05 -15.47 8.42
N TYR A 78 -8.62 -14.79 7.43
CA TYR A 78 -8.67 -15.29 6.05
C TYR A 78 -7.56 -14.71 5.18
N SER A 79 -7.18 -15.47 4.15
CA SER A 79 -6.18 -15.08 3.15
C SER A 79 -6.50 -13.74 2.49
N ASN A 80 -7.77 -13.46 2.25
CA ASN A 80 -8.23 -12.17 1.71
C ASN A 80 -7.75 -10.94 2.52
N PHE A 81 -7.41 -11.11 3.80
CA PHE A 81 -6.83 -10.07 4.62
C PHE A 81 -5.31 -10.24 4.75
N SER A 82 -4.80 -11.46 4.97
CA SER A 82 -3.36 -11.71 5.16
C SER A 82 -2.54 -11.40 3.90
N ASP A 83 -3.13 -11.57 2.72
CA ASP A 83 -2.47 -11.33 1.44
C ASP A 83 -2.51 -9.85 0.99
N LEU A 84 -3.09 -8.97 1.82
CA LEU A 84 -3.10 -7.54 1.55
C LEU A 84 -1.69 -6.95 1.70
N ALA A 85 -1.35 -6.01 0.83
CA ALA A 85 -0.13 -5.22 1.00
C ALA A 85 -0.15 -4.45 2.34
N ASP A 86 0.99 -4.32 3.02
CA ASP A 86 1.13 -3.69 4.35
C ASP A 86 0.41 -2.36 4.50
N THR A 87 0.46 -1.51 3.46
CA THR A 87 -0.23 -0.21 3.47
C THR A 87 -1.74 -0.36 3.46
N THR A 88 -2.27 -1.37 2.76
CA THR A 88 -3.70 -1.67 2.71
C THR A 88 -4.14 -2.28 4.03
N THR A 89 -3.34 -3.18 4.60
CA THR A 89 -3.59 -3.79 5.91
C THR A 89 -3.69 -2.71 7.00
N ARG A 90 -2.73 -1.78 7.07
CA ARG A 90 -2.79 -0.65 8.02
C ARG A 90 -4.04 0.22 7.82
N ASP A 91 -4.40 0.48 6.59
CA ASP A 91 -5.61 1.22 6.24
C ASP A 91 -6.89 0.49 6.70
N TYR A 92 -6.95 -0.83 6.49
CA TYR A 92 -8.08 -1.66 6.93
C TYR A 92 -8.18 -1.69 8.45
N LEU A 93 -7.06 -1.91 9.16
CA LEU A 93 -7.04 -1.91 10.62
C LEU A 93 -7.56 -0.59 11.21
N TYR A 94 -7.16 0.54 10.64
CA TYR A 94 -7.69 1.85 11.03
C TYR A 94 -9.19 1.99 10.75
N MET A 95 -9.67 1.49 9.59
CA MET A 95 -11.11 1.51 9.29
C MET A 95 -11.90 0.54 10.17
N PHE A 96 -11.33 -0.62 10.50
CA PHE A 96 -11.96 -1.57 11.43
C PHE A 96 -12.10 -0.99 12.84
N ASP A 97 -11.09 -0.25 13.33
CA ASP A 97 -11.21 0.47 14.61
C ASP A 97 -12.38 1.48 14.58
N ILE A 98 -12.52 2.26 13.52
CA ILE A 98 -13.65 3.18 13.34
C ILE A 98 -14.98 2.42 13.28
N LEU A 99 -15.06 1.35 12.49
CA LEU A 99 -16.28 0.54 12.40
C LEU A 99 -16.65 -0.10 13.72
N THR A 100 -15.66 -0.56 14.49
CA THR A 100 -15.87 -1.13 15.83
C THR A 100 -16.49 -0.11 16.79
N ARG A 101 -16.01 1.13 16.79
CA ARG A 101 -16.58 2.21 17.63
C ARG A 101 -18.02 2.56 17.25
N HIS A 102 -18.40 2.47 15.98
CA HIS A 102 -19.72 2.86 15.50
C HIS A 102 -20.72 1.70 15.38
N SER A 103 -20.26 0.47 15.31
CA SER A 103 -21.13 -0.70 15.07
C SER A 103 -20.64 -2.01 15.68
N GLY A 104 -19.53 -2.01 16.40
CA GLY A 104 -18.87 -3.23 16.89
C GLY A 104 -19.80 -4.11 17.75
N ASP A 105 -20.64 -3.51 18.56
CA ASP A 105 -21.61 -4.21 19.44
C ASP A 105 -22.91 -4.62 18.74
N CYS A 106 -23.12 -4.20 17.49
CA CYS A 106 -24.29 -4.60 16.73
C CYS A 106 -24.18 -6.08 16.32
N LYS A 107 -25.29 -6.83 16.40
CA LYS A 107 -25.38 -8.16 15.80
C LYS A 107 -25.31 -8.04 14.28
N ILE A 108 -24.64 -8.99 13.62
CA ILE A 108 -24.42 -9.00 12.16
C ILE A 108 -25.76 -8.92 11.42
N ASN A 109 -26.73 -9.78 11.79
CA ASN A 109 -28.07 -9.82 11.19
C ASN A 109 -28.95 -8.59 11.54
N ALA A 110 -28.61 -7.82 12.57
CA ALA A 110 -29.33 -6.60 12.94
C ALA A 110 -28.86 -5.38 12.15
N VAL A 111 -27.79 -5.48 11.34
CA VAL A 111 -27.33 -4.41 10.47
C VAL A 111 -28.11 -4.43 9.17
N ASN A 112 -29.23 -3.73 9.14
CA ASN A 112 -30.01 -3.48 7.93
C ASN A 112 -29.52 -2.21 7.18
N VAL A 113 -30.12 -1.91 6.02
CA VAL A 113 -29.75 -0.75 5.18
C VAL A 113 -29.92 0.58 5.93
N GLN A 114 -30.96 0.71 6.76
CA GLN A 114 -31.19 1.93 7.54
C GLN A 114 -30.08 2.13 8.58
N LYS A 115 -29.71 1.07 9.29
CA LYS A 115 -28.60 1.10 10.25
C LYS A 115 -27.26 1.36 9.58
N ALA A 116 -27.00 0.77 8.40
CA ALA A 116 -25.80 1.03 7.63
C ALA A 116 -25.68 2.50 7.19
N LYS A 117 -26.80 3.16 6.83
CA LYS A 117 -26.84 4.61 6.58
C LYS A 117 -26.53 5.41 7.85
N GLY A 118 -27.12 5.04 8.99
CA GLY A 118 -26.84 5.68 10.28
C GLY A 118 -25.37 5.58 10.68
N ILE A 119 -24.74 4.41 10.47
CA ILE A 119 -23.29 4.21 10.68
C ILE A 119 -22.48 5.15 9.77
N TYR A 120 -22.85 5.26 8.49
CA TYR A 120 -22.18 6.19 7.56
C TYR A 120 -22.28 7.64 8.04
N ASP A 121 -23.48 8.08 8.44
CA ASP A 121 -23.70 9.46 8.90
C ASP A 121 -22.96 9.72 10.23
N GLY A 122 -22.97 8.77 11.17
CA GLY A 122 -22.21 8.86 12.41
C GLY A 122 -20.70 9.00 12.17
N ILE A 123 -20.14 8.15 11.32
CA ILE A 123 -18.71 8.24 10.95
C ILE A 123 -18.42 9.55 10.23
N ARG A 124 -19.32 10.00 9.36
CA ARG A 124 -19.15 11.24 8.61
C ARG A 124 -19.13 12.47 9.51
N ASN A 125 -20.00 12.51 10.50
CA ASN A 125 -20.07 13.58 11.47
C ASN A 125 -18.82 13.63 12.37
N ALA A 126 -18.32 12.46 12.78
CA ALA A 126 -17.16 12.36 13.66
C ALA A 126 -15.81 12.55 12.94
N HIS A 127 -15.68 12.05 11.70
CA HIS A 127 -14.38 11.93 10.99
C HIS A 127 -14.34 12.58 9.61
N GLY A 128 -15.46 13.17 9.17
CA GLY A 128 -15.56 13.84 7.86
C GLY A 128 -15.74 12.89 6.67
N LEU A 129 -15.84 13.51 5.48
CA LEU A 129 -16.24 12.83 4.26
C LEU A 129 -15.21 11.80 3.76
N HIS A 130 -13.91 12.09 3.89
CA HIS A 130 -12.87 11.20 3.37
C HIS A 130 -12.81 9.88 4.13
N VAL A 131 -12.82 9.95 5.46
CA VAL A 131 -12.76 8.78 6.35
C VAL A 131 -14.04 7.96 6.23
N SER A 132 -15.22 8.59 6.25
CA SER A 132 -16.51 7.88 6.12
C SER A 132 -16.63 7.16 4.78
N SER A 133 -16.22 7.79 3.67
CA SER A 133 -16.19 7.16 2.36
C SER A 133 -15.32 5.90 2.34
N LYS A 134 -14.15 5.95 2.98
CA LYS A 134 -13.21 4.83 3.07
C LYS A 134 -13.74 3.74 4.00
N ALA A 135 -14.28 4.10 5.16
CA ALA A 135 -14.86 3.15 6.12
C ALA A 135 -16.01 2.34 5.51
N ILE A 136 -16.91 2.98 4.74
CA ILE A 136 -18.00 2.25 4.08
C ILE A 136 -17.49 1.32 2.97
N ARG A 137 -16.42 1.67 2.26
CA ARG A 137 -15.81 0.72 1.29
C ARG A 137 -15.29 -0.52 2.00
N VAL A 138 -14.63 -0.36 3.14
CA VAL A 138 -14.13 -1.48 3.95
C VAL A 138 -15.29 -2.25 4.58
N ALA A 139 -16.36 -1.57 5.06
CA ALA A 139 -17.56 -2.22 5.55
C ALA A 139 -18.24 -3.08 4.47
N ARG A 140 -18.25 -2.64 3.19
CA ARG A 140 -18.74 -3.47 2.09
C ARG A 140 -17.93 -4.75 1.92
N VAL A 141 -16.61 -4.68 2.00
CA VAL A 141 -15.75 -5.88 1.93
C VAL A 141 -16.04 -6.81 3.10
N LEU A 142 -16.11 -6.26 4.33
CA LEU A 142 -16.41 -7.03 5.53
C LEU A 142 -17.79 -7.71 5.47
N PHE A 143 -18.82 -7.02 4.99
CA PHE A 143 -20.16 -7.59 4.88
C PHE A 143 -20.36 -8.47 3.63
N ASN A 144 -19.51 -8.36 2.60
CA ASN A 144 -19.41 -9.40 1.56
C ASN A 144 -18.86 -10.70 2.16
N HIS A 145 -17.84 -10.60 3.03
CA HIS A 145 -17.36 -11.79 3.75
C HIS A 145 -18.47 -12.43 4.62
N ALA A 146 -19.34 -11.64 5.26
CA ALA A 146 -20.50 -12.17 5.97
C ALA A 146 -21.50 -12.86 5.01
N LEU A 147 -21.72 -12.30 3.82
CA LEU A 147 -22.57 -12.87 2.79
C LEU A 147 -21.98 -14.21 2.26
N ASP A 148 -20.69 -14.25 1.97
CA ASP A 148 -19.97 -15.44 1.48
C ASP A 148 -20.00 -16.58 2.52
N ASN A 149 -20.08 -16.24 3.81
CA ASN A 149 -20.23 -17.20 4.91
C ASN A 149 -21.71 -17.50 5.28
N LEU A 150 -22.66 -17.07 4.46
CA LEU A 150 -24.10 -17.31 4.63
C LEU A 150 -24.68 -16.77 5.94
N LEU A 151 -24.08 -15.73 6.52
CA LEU A 151 -24.53 -15.09 7.76
C LEU A 151 -25.66 -14.08 7.52
N ILE A 152 -25.75 -13.57 6.29
CA ILE A 152 -26.73 -12.58 5.84
C ILE A 152 -27.13 -12.93 4.38
N GLU A 153 -28.33 -12.54 3.98
CA GLU A 153 -28.83 -12.76 2.61
C GLU A 153 -28.40 -11.65 1.64
N SER A 154 -28.09 -10.47 2.14
CA SER A 154 -27.64 -9.34 1.32
C SER A 154 -26.74 -8.39 2.08
N ASN A 155 -25.81 -7.74 1.41
CA ASN A 155 -24.91 -6.77 2.04
C ASN A 155 -25.63 -5.41 2.21
N PRO A 156 -25.91 -4.97 3.46
CA PRO A 156 -26.66 -3.74 3.71
C PRO A 156 -25.89 -2.47 3.30
N PHE A 157 -24.54 -2.53 3.27
CA PHE A 157 -23.71 -1.40 2.88
C PHE A 157 -23.65 -1.19 1.36
N SER A 158 -24.06 -2.17 0.55
CA SER A 158 -24.11 -2.03 -0.92
C SER A 158 -25.04 -0.90 -1.36
N ARG A 159 -26.14 -0.70 -0.65
CA ARG A 159 -27.16 0.32 -0.93
C ARG A 159 -26.87 1.69 -0.29
N VAL A 160 -25.80 1.85 0.49
CA VAL A 160 -25.41 3.14 1.06
C VAL A 160 -24.78 4.01 -0.01
N LYS A 161 -25.44 5.12 -0.35
CA LYS A 161 -24.87 6.11 -1.29
C LYS A 161 -23.80 6.92 -0.58
N VAL A 162 -22.56 6.73 -0.99
CA VAL A 162 -21.40 7.40 -0.39
C VAL A 162 -21.00 8.58 -1.25
N LYS A 163 -20.95 9.79 -0.67
CA LYS A 163 -20.35 10.95 -1.35
C LYS A 163 -18.84 10.73 -1.46
N THR A 164 -18.29 10.89 -2.66
CA THR A 164 -16.85 10.82 -2.88
C THR A 164 -16.25 12.22 -2.74
N PRO A 165 -15.15 12.40 -2.01
CA PRO A 165 -14.45 13.68 -1.98
C PRO A 165 -14.03 14.08 -3.39
N GLN A 166 -14.11 15.38 -3.67
CA GLN A 166 -13.62 15.89 -4.95
C GLN A 166 -12.13 15.62 -5.11
N PRO A 167 -11.69 15.16 -6.28
CA PRO A 167 -10.28 14.93 -6.51
C PRO A 167 -9.50 16.24 -6.40
N ARG A 168 -8.31 16.15 -5.87
CA ARG A 168 -7.39 17.27 -5.77
C ARG A 168 -7.04 17.78 -7.18
N ARG A 169 -7.04 19.11 -7.40
CA ARG A 169 -6.82 19.73 -8.70
C ARG A 169 -5.58 20.65 -8.75
N VAL A 170 -4.71 20.58 -7.73
CA VAL A 170 -3.49 21.38 -7.68
C VAL A 170 -2.53 20.90 -8.77
N MET A 171 -1.99 21.86 -9.50
CA MET A 171 -0.94 21.67 -10.51
C MET A 171 0.23 22.59 -10.16
N TRP A 172 1.43 22.13 -10.43
CA TRP A 172 2.64 22.93 -10.30
C TRP A 172 2.88 23.69 -11.59
N LYS A 173 3.37 24.93 -11.46
CA LYS A 173 3.90 25.68 -12.60
C LYS A 173 5.42 25.44 -12.68
N GLU A 174 5.99 25.62 -13.85
CA GLU A 174 7.42 25.43 -14.08
C GLU A 174 8.30 26.34 -13.20
N ASP A 175 7.89 27.62 -13.05
CA ASP A 175 8.54 28.59 -12.15
C ASP A 175 8.52 28.12 -10.69
N GLN A 176 7.44 27.54 -10.23
CA GLN A 176 7.31 26.99 -8.88
C GLN A 176 8.22 25.75 -8.69
N VAL A 177 8.38 24.90 -9.70
CA VAL A 177 9.33 23.79 -9.68
C VAL A 177 10.76 24.32 -9.57
N LYS A 178 11.12 25.32 -10.42
CA LYS A 178 12.45 25.95 -10.41
C LYS A 178 12.75 26.58 -9.03
N GLN A 179 11.80 27.31 -8.47
CA GLN A 179 11.96 27.97 -7.14
C GLN A 179 12.10 26.92 -6.03
N PHE A 180 11.30 25.85 -6.04
CA PHE A 180 11.42 24.75 -5.09
C PHE A 180 12.78 24.08 -5.17
N LEU A 181 13.30 23.82 -6.39
CA LEU A 181 14.59 23.20 -6.61
C LEU A 181 15.74 24.09 -6.12
N SER A 182 15.75 25.38 -6.50
CA SER A 182 16.77 26.33 -6.03
C SER A 182 16.84 26.31 -4.50
N THR A 183 15.70 26.50 -3.82
CA THR A 183 15.64 26.48 -2.35
C THR A 183 16.08 25.14 -1.75
N ALA A 184 15.74 24.01 -2.41
CA ALA A 184 16.13 22.69 -1.92
C ALA A 184 17.64 22.43 -2.06
N TYR A 185 18.27 22.93 -3.15
CA TYR A 185 19.70 22.76 -3.38
C TYR A 185 20.58 23.73 -2.60
N ASP A 186 20.03 24.84 -2.14
CA ASP A 186 20.71 25.76 -1.20
C ASP A 186 20.91 25.14 0.19
N ASN A 187 20.27 24.00 0.48
CA ASN A 187 20.38 23.31 1.76
C ASN A 187 20.68 21.82 1.55
N TRP A 188 21.84 21.37 2.04
CA TRP A 188 22.29 19.98 1.91
C TRP A 188 21.27 18.94 2.43
N GLU A 189 20.59 19.19 3.53
CA GLU A 189 19.58 18.28 4.11
C GLU A 189 18.32 18.14 3.20
N TRP A 190 18.07 19.10 2.32
CA TRP A 190 16.88 19.12 1.47
C TRP A 190 17.14 18.67 0.03
N ARG A 191 18.42 18.62 -0.38
CA ARG A 191 18.86 18.31 -1.75
C ARG A 191 18.21 17.04 -2.30
N ASN A 192 18.17 15.95 -1.52
CA ASN A 192 17.58 14.69 -1.95
C ASN A 192 16.07 14.79 -2.20
N ILE A 193 15.35 15.63 -1.45
CA ILE A 193 13.93 15.93 -1.72
C ILE A 193 13.78 16.80 -2.97
N GLY A 194 14.71 17.71 -3.22
CA GLY A 194 14.81 18.45 -4.47
C GLY A 194 14.97 17.51 -5.67
N LEU A 195 15.88 16.54 -5.57
CA LEU A 195 16.07 15.53 -6.63
C LEU A 195 14.80 14.69 -6.85
N ILE A 196 14.12 14.24 -5.79
CA ILE A 196 12.84 13.54 -5.89
C ILE A 196 11.78 14.42 -6.60
N CYS A 197 11.76 15.73 -6.32
CA CYS A 197 10.88 16.68 -7.01
C CYS A 197 11.19 16.74 -8.51
N GLN A 198 12.46 16.90 -8.87
CA GLN A 198 12.88 16.97 -10.26
C GLN A 198 12.58 15.68 -11.02
N MET A 199 12.89 14.52 -10.45
CA MET A 199 12.50 13.23 -11.03
C MET A 199 10.97 13.11 -11.20
N GLY A 200 10.20 13.58 -10.20
CA GLY A 200 8.74 13.59 -10.26
C GLY A 200 8.17 14.44 -11.36
N TYR A 201 8.77 15.61 -11.61
CA TYR A 201 8.39 16.52 -12.67
C TYR A 201 8.80 15.99 -14.07
N ALA A 202 10.06 15.54 -14.21
CA ALA A 202 10.59 15.08 -15.48
C ALA A 202 9.96 13.73 -15.93
N TRP A 203 9.82 12.77 -15.04
CA TRP A 203 9.39 11.41 -15.36
C TRP A 203 7.91 11.12 -15.10
N VAL A 204 7.20 12.03 -14.46
CA VAL A 204 5.76 11.88 -14.19
C VAL A 204 5.42 10.61 -13.39
N GLN A 205 6.36 10.13 -12.56
CA GLN A 205 6.19 8.90 -11.80
C GLN A 205 5.55 9.12 -10.43
N ARG A 206 5.07 8.03 -9.82
CA ARG A 206 4.51 8.10 -8.46
C ARG A 206 5.63 8.39 -7.47
N MET A 207 5.37 9.27 -6.53
CA MET A 207 6.33 9.65 -5.49
C MET A 207 6.86 8.44 -4.70
N ASN A 208 6.05 7.40 -4.54
CA ASN A 208 6.49 6.17 -3.87
C ASN A 208 7.55 5.41 -4.65
N ASP A 209 7.45 5.40 -5.98
CA ASP A 209 8.39 4.70 -6.85
C ASP A 209 9.72 5.46 -6.90
N LEU A 210 9.66 6.81 -6.94
CA LEU A 210 10.85 7.67 -6.98
C LEU A 210 11.66 7.66 -5.67
N ARG A 211 10.99 7.73 -4.50
CA ARG A 211 11.70 7.67 -3.21
C ARG A 211 12.36 6.31 -2.93
N LEU A 212 11.93 5.26 -3.62
CA LEU A 212 12.47 3.90 -3.52
C LEU A 212 13.45 3.57 -4.66
N LEU A 213 13.67 4.50 -5.59
CA LEU A 213 14.51 4.28 -6.76
C LEU A 213 15.94 3.94 -6.33
N LYS A 214 16.48 2.89 -6.94
CA LYS A 214 17.85 2.44 -6.72
C LYS A 214 18.72 2.71 -7.93
N TRP A 215 20.03 2.81 -7.70
CA TRP A 215 21.01 3.01 -8.75
C TRP A 215 21.02 1.88 -9.79
N ASP A 216 20.73 0.64 -9.39
CA ASP A 216 20.62 -0.51 -10.33
C ASP A 216 19.55 -0.32 -11.41
N CYS A 217 18.62 0.62 -11.18
CA CYS A 217 17.56 0.96 -12.13
C CYS A 217 17.93 2.13 -13.06
N VAL A 218 19.10 2.78 -12.86
CA VAL A 218 19.54 3.98 -13.57
C VAL A 218 20.79 3.69 -14.38
N ASP A 219 20.69 3.76 -15.69
CA ASP A 219 21.84 3.70 -16.60
C ASP A 219 22.21 5.12 -17.06
N LEU A 220 23.17 5.73 -16.37
CA LEU A 220 23.65 7.08 -16.69
C LEU A 220 24.34 7.12 -18.06
N ARG A 221 24.99 6.02 -18.48
CA ARG A 221 25.68 5.97 -19.78
C ARG A 221 24.69 5.90 -20.93
N ALA A 222 23.69 5.03 -20.84
CA ALA A 222 22.62 4.90 -21.81
C ALA A 222 21.56 6.00 -21.67
N ARG A 223 21.64 6.83 -20.64
CA ARG A 223 20.65 7.89 -20.30
C ARG A 223 19.24 7.38 -20.22
N GLN A 224 19.04 6.29 -19.49
CA GLN A 224 17.71 5.70 -19.28
C GLN A 224 17.52 5.22 -17.85
N VAL A 225 16.27 5.18 -17.43
CA VAL A 225 15.85 4.60 -16.15
C VAL A 225 14.75 3.57 -16.38
N THR A 226 14.83 2.46 -15.64
CA THR A 226 13.80 1.41 -15.63
C THR A 226 13.10 1.43 -14.28
N ILE A 227 11.79 1.72 -14.24
CA ILE A 227 11.03 1.81 -13.01
C ILE A 227 9.96 0.71 -12.96
N LEU A 228 10.08 -0.21 -12.01
CA LEU A 228 9.01 -1.14 -11.66
C LEU A 228 8.07 -0.45 -10.68
N GLN A 229 6.86 -0.13 -11.14
CA GLN A 229 5.87 0.59 -10.34
C GLN A 229 5.28 -0.28 -9.24
N THR A 230 5.49 0.11 -7.96
CA THR A 230 5.08 -0.67 -6.77
C THR A 230 3.59 -0.94 -6.66
N LYS A 231 2.73 -0.09 -7.23
CA LYS A 231 1.26 -0.20 -7.10
C LYS A 231 0.61 -1.16 -8.10
N ARG A 232 1.18 -1.33 -9.30
CA ARG A 232 0.55 -2.09 -10.40
C ARG A 232 1.48 -3.10 -11.05
N GLY A 233 2.74 -3.18 -10.63
CA GLY A 233 3.74 -4.06 -11.21
C GLY A 233 4.13 -3.71 -12.67
N ALA A 234 3.71 -2.55 -13.18
CA ALA A 234 4.07 -2.13 -14.52
C ALA A 234 5.52 -1.65 -14.56
N THR A 235 6.28 -2.08 -15.56
CA THR A 235 7.63 -1.58 -15.84
C THR A 235 7.53 -0.46 -16.86
N VAL A 236 8.19 0.66 -16.59
CA VAL A 236 8.34 1.79 -17.51
C VAL A 236 9.80 2.06 -17.79
N TYR A 237 10.11 2.41 -19.03
CA TYR A 237 11.44 2.77 -19.52
C TYR A 237 11.41 4.25 -19.91
N LEU A 238 12.23 5.07 -19.26
CA LEU A 238 12.15 6.52 -19.43
C LEU A 238 13.53 7.08 -19.76
N PRO A 239 13.62 8.04 -20.70
CA PRO A 239 14.87 8.74 -20.98
C PRO A 239 15.25 9.69 -19.85
N ILE A 240 16.54 9.95 -19.72
CA ILE A 240 17.10 10.94 -18.81
C ILE A 240 17.52 12.15 -19.64
N ALA A 241 16.76 13.24 -19.53
CA ALA A 241 17.06 14.52 -20.19
C ALA A 241 18.31 15.19 -19.57
N ASP A 242 18.97 16.05 -20.33
CA ASP A 242 20.29 16.63 -20.00
C ASP A 242 20.36 17.19 -18.58
N LYS A 243 19.45 18.09 -18.20
CA LYS A 243 19.43 18.68 -16.87
C LYS A 243 19.30 17.64 -15.73
N LEU A 244 18.46 16.63 -15.93
CA LEU A 244 18.30 15.57 -14.92
C LEU A 244 19.49 14.62 -14.92
N HIS A 245 20.14 14.42 -16.07
CA HIS A 245 21.36 13.62 -16.17
C HIS A 245 22.51 14.28 -15.40
N GLU A 246 22.71 15.59 -15.53
CA GLU A 246 23.69 16.33 -14.74
C GLU A 246 23.45 16.17 -13.25
N MET A 247 22.23 16.41 -12.79
CA MET A 247 21.85 16.26 -11.39
C MET A 247 22.06 14.83 -10.86
N LEU A 248 21.75 13.81 -11.68
CA LEU A 248 21.93 12.40 -11.30
C LEU A 248 23.41 12.00 -11.30
N SER A 249 24.23 12.57 -12.21
CA SER A 249 25.67 12.32 -12.23
C SER A 249 26.36 12.88 -10.99
N GLU A 250 26.09 14.14 -10.63
CA GLU A 250 26.55 14.72 -9.38
C GLU A 250 26.07 13.92 -8.15
N GLN A 251 24.81 13.51 -8.15
CA GLN A 251 24.24 12.69 -7.08
C GLN A 251 24.90 11.31 -6.97
N TYR A 252 25.32 10.73 -8.10
CA TYR A 252 26.03 9.46 -8.11
C TYR A 252 27.44 9.57 -7.53
N GLU A 253 28.15 10.68 -7.79
CA GLU A 253 29.44 10.96 -7.17
C GLU A 253 29.34 11.02 -5.64
N ASP A 254 28.27 11.65 -5.11
CA ASP A 254 28.07 11.80 -3.67
C ASP A 254 27.48 10.54 -3.00
N PHE A 255 26.61 9.79 -3.69
CA PHE A 255 25.82 8.72 -3.09
C PHE A 255 25.80 7.40 -3.88
N GLY A 256 26.65 7.21 -4.90
CA GLY A 256 26.71 5.99 -5.69
C GLY A 256 27.19 4.75 -4.92
N PHE A 257 27.84 4.93 -3.78
CA PHE A 257 28.34 3.86 -2.91
C PHE A 257 27.24 3.14 -2.08
N GLN A 258 26.01 3.66 -2.08
CA GLN A 258 24.85 3.08 -1.42
C GLN A 258 23.69 2.88 -2.41
N PRO A 259 22.66 2.04 -2.12
CA PRO A 259 21.73 1.58 -3.17
C PRO A 259 20.71 2.61 -3.66
N TYR A 260 20.38 3.67 -2.91
CA TYR A 260 19.26 4.57 -3.25
C TYR A 260 19.71 5.82 -3.98
N VAL A 261 18.96 6.24 -5.02
CA VAL A 261 19.24 7.48 -5.77
C VAL A 261 19.10 8.73 -4.90
N ALA A 262 18.08 8.78 -4.07
CA ALA A 262 17.84 9.90 -3.15
C ALA A 262 17.67 9.36 -1.72
N PRO A 263 18.78 9.06 -1.02
CA PRO A 263 18.74 8.45 0.30
C PRO A 263 18.37 9.45 1.38
N HIS A 264 17.74 8.94 2.44
CA HIS A 264 17.69 9.58 3.74
C HIS A 264 18.85 9.09 4.59
N VAL A 265 19.64 9.99 5.14
CA VAL A 265 20.76 9.67 6.02
C VAL A 265 20.25 9.67 7.46
N HIS A 266 20.49 8.58 8.19
CA HIS A 266 20.11 8.54 9.60
C HIS A 266 21.08 9.39 10.46
N PRO A 267 20.58 10.33 11.23
CA PRO A 267 21.44 11.30 11.91
C PRO A 267 22.33 10.68 13.01
N ALA A 268 21.94 9.52 13.57
CA ALA A 268 22.68 8.93 14.69
C ALA A 268 23.74 7.91 14.26
N ASN A 269 23.55 7.16 13.16
CA ASN A 269 24.45 6.07 12.74
C ASN A 269 24.98 6.22 11.31
N GLY A 270 24.55 7.24 10.56
CA GLY A 270 24.99 7.46 9.18
C GLY A 270 24.48 6.44 8.17
N GLU A 271 23.56 5.56 8.57
CA GLU A 271 22.98 4.58 7.63
C GLU A 271 22.08 5.25 6.59
N PHE A 272 22.02 4.63 5.41
CA PHE A 272 21.23 5.12 4.28
C PHE A 272 20.01 4.26 4.05
N TYR A 273 18.83 4.89 3.98
CA TYR A 273 17.57 4.25 3.63
C TYR A 273 16.66 5.17 2.81
N PRO A 274 15.63 4.61 2.18
CA PRO A 274 14.69 5.46 1.45
C PRO A 274 13.90 6.34 2.42
N TYR A 275 13.62 7.56 2.04
CA TYR A 275 12.70 8.40 2.79
C TYR A 275 11.38 7.70 3.08
N SER A 276 10.81 7.85 4.28
CA SER A 276 9.42 7.50 4.51
C SER A 276 8.50 8.48 3.76
N ARG A 277 7.26 8.07 3.48
CA ARG A 277 6.28 8.99 2.87
C ARG A 277 6.00 10.21 3.74
N ALA A 278 6.04 10.03 5.05
CA ALA A 278 5.85 11.12 6.02
C ALA A 278 7.02 12.10 5.96
N ASP A 279 8.26 11.61 5.87
CA ASP A 279 9.45 12.46 5.79
C ASP A 279 9.51 13.25 4.48
N VAL A 280 9.22 12.59 3.34
CA VAL A 280 9.09 13.32 2.05
C VAL A 280 8.10 14.47 2.20
N SER A 281 6.90 14.21 2.76
CA SER A 281 5.89 15.25 2.92
C SER A 281 6.31 16.33 3.91
N ARG A 282 6.96 15.96 5.00
CA ARG A 282 7.40 16.88 6.05
C ARG A 282 8.51 17.81 5.55
N VAL A 283 9.53 17.26 4.87
CA VAL A 283 10.62 18.03 4.31
C VAL A 283 10.15 18.89 3.15
N ALA A 284 9.35 18.36 2.24
CA ALA A 284 8.79 19.14 1.14
C ALA A 284 7.98 20.35 1.62
N LYS A 285 7.22 20.23 2.72
CA LYS A 285 6.53 21.38 3.33
C LYS A 285 7.47 22.45 3.90
N LYS A 286 8.62 22.04 4.45
CA LYS A 286 9.66 22.99 4.90
C LYS A 286 10.22 23.76 3.71
N ILE A 287 10.54 23.07 2.62
CA ILE A 287 11.07 23.68 1.40
C ILE A 287 10.02 24.64 0.80
N LEU A 288 8.76 24.21 0.66
CA LEU A 288 7.68 25.08 0.15
C LEU A 288 7.57 26.37 0.96
N LYS A 289 7.65 26.28 2.30
CA LYS A 289 7.60 27.45 3.18
C LYS A 289 8.83 28.35 3.00
N ALA A 290 10.03 27.78 2.90
CA ALA A 290 11.27 28.54 2.71
C ALA A 290 11.34 29.19 1.31
N ALA A 291 10.73 28.54 0.31
CA ALA A 291 10.61 29.03 -1.06
C ALA A 291 9.43 30.01 -1.26
N ASP A 292 8.72 30.41 -0.21
CA ASP A 292 7.49 31.23 -0.30
C ASP A 292 6.46 30.69 -1.31
N LEU A 293 6.34 29.36 -1.38
CA LEU A 293 5.40 28.66 -2.24
C LEU A 293 4.15 28.19 -1.44
N PRO A 294 2.99 28.02 -2.11
CA PRO A 294 1.77 27.55 -1.44
C PRO A 294 1.95 26.21 -0.73
N THR A 295 1.77 26.18 0.58
CA THR A 295 1.96 24.98 1.42
C THR A 295 0.92 23.86 1.19
N ASN A 296 -0.10 24.16 0.43
CA ASN A 296 -1.10 23.16 -0.03
C ASN A 296 -0.64 22.36 -1.26
N MET A 297 0.52 22.62 -1.83
CA MET A 297 1.13 21.85 -2.91
C MET A 297 1.77 20.56 -2.35
N TRP A 298 1.69 19.48 -3.10
CA TRP A 298 2.30 18.19 -2.75
C TRP A 298 3.15 17.69 -3.92
N LEU A 299 4.28 17.04 -3.63
CA LEU A 299 5.11 16.45 -4.69
C LEU A 299 4.34 15.38 -5.50
N SER A 300 3.35 14.72 -4.91
CA SER A 300 2.47 13.80 -5.63
C SER A 300 1.60 14.47 -6.70
N ASP A 301 1.42 15.81 -6.64
CA ASP A 301 0.69 16.58 -7.64
C ASP A 301 1.49 16.71 -8.96
N LEU A 302 2.84 16.55 -8.91
CA LEU A 302 3.71 16.61 -10.09
C LEU A 302 3.33 15.60 -11.16
N ARG A 303 2.95 14.38 -10.76
CA ARG A 303 2.46 13.37 -11.70
C ARG A 303 1.17 13.84 -12.40
N ARG A 304 0.27 14.51 -11.67
CA ARG A 304 -0.92 15.12 -12.28
C ARG A 304 -0.53 16.23 -13.24
N THR A 305 0.39 17.09 -12.80
CA THR A 305 0.89 18.20 -13.61
C THR A 305 1.41 17.70 -14.95
N GLY A 306 2.43 16.85 -14.97
CA GLY A 306 3.03 16.36 -16.20
C GLY A 306 2.07 15.54 -17.07
N THR A 307 1.16 14.74 -16.46
CA THR A 307 0.14 14.03 -17.24
C THR A 307 -0.82 15.01 -17.92
N THR A 308 -1.24 16.08 -17.22
CA THR A 308 -2.14 17.09 -17.80
C THR A 308 -1.44 17.89 -18.89
N GLU A 309 -0.17 18.28 -18.68
CA GLU A 309 0.63 18.99 -19.69
C GLU A 309 0.79 18.16 -20.97
N MET A 310 1.07 16.87 -20.87
CA MET A 310 1.14 15.98 -22.04
C MET A 310 -0.21 15.94 -22.79
N VAL A 311 -1.32 15.86 -22.08
CA VAL A 311 -2.66 15.88 -22.69
C VAL A 311 -2.91 17.23 -23.38
N GLU A 312 -2.62 18.36 -22.73
CA GLU A 312 -2.81 19.70 -23.25
C GLU A 312 -1.89 20.01 -24.46
N ASN A 313 -0.75 19.32 -24.55
CA ASN A 313 0.16 19.38 -25.68
C ASN A 313 -0.17 18.36 -26.80
N GLY A 314 -1.31 17.67 -26.74
CA GLY A 314 -1.78 16.77 -27.78
C GLY A 314 -0.97 15.46 -27.90
N VAL A 315 -0.21 15.07 -26.85
CA VAL A 315 0.54 13.80 -26.86
C VAL A 315 -0.45 12.63 -26.95
N PRO A 316 -0.22 11.67 -27.87
CA PRO A 316 -1.10 10.51 -28.00
C PRO A 316 -1.31 9.77 -26.68
N VAL A 317 -2.55 9.35 -26.40
CA VAL A 317 -2.92 8.65 -25.16
C VAL A 317 -2.05 7.41 -24.91
N THR A 318 -1.71 6.67 -25.96
CA THR A 318 -0.84 5.49 -25.90
C THR A 318 0.56 5.84 -25.41
N SER A 319 1.13 6.96 -25.88
CA SER A 319 2.46 7.45 -25.45
C SER A 319 2.42 7.92 -24.00
N ILE A 320 1.35 8.64 -23.58
CA ILE A 320 1.14 9.02 -22.17
C ILE A 320 1.06 7.77 -21.28
N MET A 321 0.39 6.71 -21.74
CA MET A 321 0.31 5.45 -21.00
C MET A 321 1.67 4.78 -20.84
N GLN A 322 2.54 4.81 -21.85
CA GLN A 322 3.91 4.28 -21.76
C GLN A 322 4.73 5.01 -20.70
N VAL A 323 4.67 6.35 -20.66
CA VAL A 323 5.36 7.16 -19.65
C VAL A 323 4.78 6.92 -18.27
N THR A 324 3.47 6.95 -18.15
CA THR A 324 2.81 6.92 -16.83
C THR A 324 2.58 5.51 -16.28
N GLY A 325 2.70 4.46 -17.10
CA GLY A 325 2.39 3.08 -16.70
C GLY A 325 0.90 2.85 -16.41
N HIS A 326 0.00 3.58 -17.09
CA HIS A 326 -1.43 3.30 -17.04
C HIS A 326 -1.77 2.14 -17.97
N THR A 327 -2.51 1.15 -17.47
CA THR A 327 -2.88 -0.06 -18.22
C THR A 327 -4.15 0.11 -19.04
N THR A 328 -4.95 1.13 -18.75
CA THR A 328 -6.20 1.40 -19.47
C THR A 328 -6.36 2.89 -19.78
N PRO A 329 -6.87 3.26 -20.97
CA PRO A 329 -7.15 4.67 -21.32
C PRO A 329 -8.10 5.35 -20.32
N SER A 330 -9.08 4.62 -19.78
CA SER A 330 -10.03 5.14 -18.78
C SER A 330 -9.33 5.66 -17.51
N SER A 331 -8.14 5.16 -17.19
CA SER A 331 -7.32 5.64 -16.07
C SER A 331 -6.81 7.07 -16.29
N LEU A 332 -6.78 7.56 -17.53
CA LEU A 332 -6.40 8.93 -17.88
C LEU A 332 -7.58 9.91 -17.87
N SER A 333 -8.82 9.43 -17.79
CA SER A 333 -10.02 10.30 -17.79
C SER A 333 -9.97 11.46 -16.78
N PRO A 334 -9.39 11.34 -15.58
CA PRO A 334 -9.25 12.48 -14.66
C PRO A 334 -8.35 13.61 -15.16
N TYR A 335 -7.51 13.34 -16.14
CA TYR A 335 -6.55 14.30 -16.76
C TYR A 335 -7.08 14.85 -18.08
N LEU A 336 -8.04 14.15 -18.72
CA LEU A 336 -8.69 14.61 -19.94
C LEU A 336 -9.69 15.69 -19.56
N LYS A 337 -9.31 16.95 -19.76
CA LYS A 337 -10.17 18.11 -19.56
C LYS A 337 -10.65 18.62 -20.92
N ASN A 338 -11.90 19.05 -20.98
CA ASN A 338 -12.35 19.83 -22.10
C ASN A 338 -11.69 21.22 -22.05
N THR A 339 -10.69 21.44 -22.89
CA THR A 339 -10.00 22.74 -23.02
C THR A 339 -10.42 23.40 -24.32
N LEU A 340 -10.48 24.73 -24.30
CA LEU A 340 -10.76 25.51 -25.54
C LEU A 340 -9.66 25.24 -26.59
N LYS A 341 -8.40 25.10 -26.15
CA LYS A 341 -7.28 24.76 -27.02
C LYS A 341 -7.50 23.41 -27.72
N GLY A 342 -7.81 22.35 -26.97
CA GLY A 342 -8.06 21.03 -27.57
C GLY A 342 -9.28 21.02 -28.51
N ALA A 343 -10.36 21.75 -28.16
CA ALA A 343 -11.50 21.89 -29.05
C ALA A 343 -11.14 22.66 -30.34
N THR A 344 -10.33 23.70 -30.22
CA THR A 344 -9.88 24.49 -31.36
C THR A 344 -8.99 23.69 -32.30
N GLU A 345 -8.05 22.93 -31.75
CA GLU A 345 -7.15 22.06 -32.52
C GLU A 345 -7.94 20.94 -33.22
N ALA A 346 -8.88 20.28 -32.50
CA ALA A 346 -9.74 19.26 -33.10
C ALA A 346 -10.62 19.81 -34.23
N LEU A 347 -11.16 21.02 -34.08
CA LEU A 347 -11.94 21.66 -35.15
C LEU A 347 -11.10 22.11 -36.35
N LYS A 348 -9.85 22.58 -36.10
CA LYS A 348 -8.91 22.92 -37.17
C LYS A 348 -8.45 21.69 -37.96
N SER A 349 -8.29 20.55 -37.32
CA SER A 349 -7.91 19.32 -38.01
C SER A 349 -9.03 18.63 -38.79
N ARG A 350 -10.27 19.09 -38.59
CA ARG A 350 -11.46 18.57 -39.29
C ARG A 350 -11.69 19.22 -40.67
N GLY A 351 -11.15 20.39 -40.88
CA GLY A 351 -11.42 21.15 -42.09
C GLY A 351 -10.53 22.21 -42.44
#